data_40c2e26a63fbd2fdf0e02fb7bc89e1d6
#
_entry.id   40c2e26a63fbd2fdf0e02fb7bc89e1d6
#
_cell.length_a   1.000
_cell.length_b   1.000
_cell.length_c   1.000
_cell.angle_alpha   90.00
_cell.angle_beta   90.00
_cell.angle_gamma   90.00
#
_symmetry.space_group_name_H-M   'P 1'
#
loop_
_entity.id
_entity.type
_entity.pdbx_description
1 polymer ?
#
loop_
_entity_poly.entity_id
_entity_poly.type
_entity_poly.pdbx_seq_one_letter_code
_entity_poly.pdbx_strand_id
1 'polypeptide(L)'
;MDTIRKADSRRGRIAYEVAGLAWLAEASDPGAAVVPVLDHGATWLEEPRLASVSPTSRVAEEFGRALAHTHAAGASHLGAPPPGFEGDGWMGEAPLSLPERPRARGIAEVGQGGPRPDHARPGERATASSRGDSWGAFYACERIAPYVGDRTFTAAERALIEKLCERLESGTLDHGQPRLVEEAKSRQSNIGAARTHGDLWSGNVMWTPGGAVLIDPAAQGGHAEGDLAALAVFGCPHYERILAAYNEASPLGDGWRERIALHQMHIIMIHCAVFGRSYVPEAMAIARRYV
;
A
#
# COMPACT_ATOMS: atom_id res chain seq x y z
N MET A 1 -21.73 -24.97 2.06
CA MET A 1 -20.37 -24.43 2.06
C MET A 1 -20.17 -23.78 3.43
N ASP A 2 -19.08 -24.07 4.11
CA ASP A 2 -18.78 -23.43 5.40
C ASP A 2 -18.31 -21.98 5.14
N THR A 3 -18.84 -21.00 5.91
CA THR A 3 -18.56 -19.57 5.70
C THR A 3 -17.98 -18.93 6.95
N ILE A 4 -17.38 -17.76 6.79
CA ILE A 4 -16.91 -16.87 7.86
C ILE A 4 -17.62 -15.55 7.68
N ARG A 5 -18.22 -15.05 8.77
CA ARG A 5 -18.76 -13.68 8.82
C ARG A 5 -17.81 -12.79 9.63
N LYS A 6 -17.33 -11.74 9.01
CA LYS A 6 -16.59 -10.65 9.65
C LYS A 6 -17.54 -9.51 9.94
N ALA A 7 -17.38 -8.84 11.08
CA ALA A 7 -18.20 -7.68 11.45
C ALA A 7 -17.31 -6.54 11.94
N ASP A 8 -17.61 -5.32 11.47
CA ASP A 8 -16.94 -4.10 11.90
C ASP A 8 -17.92 -2.92 11.86
N SER A 9 -18.05 -2.22 12.98
CA SER A 9 -18.98 -1.08 13.11
C SER A 9 -18.39 0.25 12.66
N ARG A 10 -17.09 0.31 12.33
CA ARG A 10 -16.44 1.53 11.85
C ARG A 10 -17.01 1.91 10.48
N ARG A 11 -17.37 3.18 10.36
CA ARG A 11 -18.01 3.68 9.15
C ARG A 11 -17.14 3.43 7.91
N GLY A 12 -17.72 2.84 6.88
CA GLY A 12 -17.07 2.58 5.60
C GLY A 12 -16.07 1.43 5.58
N ARG A 13 -15.74 0.82 6.73
CA ARG A 13 -14.73 -0.26 6.82
C ARG A 13 -15.10 -1.45 5.95
N ILE A 14 -16.30 -1.99 6.13
CA ILE A 14 -16.80 -3.15 5.36
C ILE A 14 -16.97 -2.78 3.88
N ALA A 15 -17.53 -1.62 3.58
CA ALA A 15 -17.68 -1.17 2.19
C ALA A 15 -16.33 -1.06 1.46
N TYR A 16 -15.29 -0.56 2.14
CA TYR A 16 -13.94 -0.48 1.61
C TYR A 16 -13.33 -1.86 1.33
N GLU A 17 -13.45 -2.78 2.27
CA GLU A 17 -12.95 -4.16 2.11
C GLU A 17 -13.66 -4.89 0.97
N VAL A 18 -14.99 -4.79 0.88
CA VAL A 18 -15.80 -5.35 -0.22
C VAL A 18 -15.38 -4.77 -1.57
N ALA A 19 -15.23 -3.45 -1.67
CA ALA A 19 -14.79 -2.80 -2.89
C ALA A 19 -13.35 -3.21 -3.27
N GLY A 20 -12.45 -3.33 -2.28
CA GLY A 20 -11.08 -3.77 -2.47
C GLY A 20 -10.98 -5.20 -2.97
N LEU A 21 -11.72 -6.13 -2.36
CA LEU A 21 -11.79 -7.53 -2.78
C LEU A 21 -12.33 -7.65 -4.22
N ALA A 22 -13.40 -6.95 -4.53
CA ALA A 22 -13.98 -6.95 -5.88
C ALA A 22 -12.98 -6.41 -6.92
N TRP A 23 -12.31 -5.28 -6.60
CA TRP A 23 -11.33 -4.69 -7.50
C TRP A 23 -10.12 -5.58 -7.74
N LEU A 24 -9.57 -6.20 -6.70
CA LEU A 24 -8.46 -7.15 -6.85
C LEU A 24 -8.88 -8.38 -7.65
N ALA A 25 -10.11 -8.87 -7.45
CA ALA A 25 -10.64 -10.04 -8.14
C ALA A 25 -10.78 -9.85 -9.67
N GLU A 26 -10.99 -8.61 -10.16
CA GLU A 26 -10.97 -8.30 -11.59
C GLU A 26 -9.64 -8.68 -12.28
N ALA A 27 -8.55 -8.74 -11.52
CA ALA A 27 -7.23 -9.09 -12.02
C ALA A 27 -6.85 -10.57 -11.81
N SER A 28 -7.72 -11.41 -11.24
CA SER A 28 -7.37 -12.78 -10.81
C SER A 28 -7.00 -13.74 -11.95
N ASP A 29 -7.19 -13.36 -13.19
CA ASP A 29 -6.69 -14.10 -14.36
C ASP A 29 -5.96 -13.10 -15.29
N PRO A 30 -4.64 -13.14 -15.36
CA PRO A 30 -3.69 -14.11 -14.77
C PRO A 30 -3.14 -13.71 -13.39
N GLY A 31 -3.72 -12.75 -12.68
CA GLY A 31 -3.28 -12.30 -11.37
C GLY A 31 -3.62 -13.25 -10.22
N ALA A 32 -3.30 -12.82 -8.99
CA ALA A 32 -3.50 -13.62 -7.80
C ALA A 32 -4.98 -13.83 -7.49
N ALA A 33 -5.35 -15.05 -7.06
CA ALA A 33 -6.71 -15.34 -6.63
C ALA A 33 -7.06 -14.53 -5.37
N VAL A 34 -8.33 -14.13 -5.27
CA VAL A 34 -8.88 -13.32 -4.18
C VAL A 34 -10.09 -14.05 -3.59
N VAL A 35 -10.26 -13.99 -2.28
CA VAL A 35 -11.44 -14.58 -1.63
C VAL A 35 -12.70 -13.88 -2.13
N PRO A 36 -13.74 -14.63 -2.57
CA PRO A 36 -14.98 -14.01 -3.01
C PRO A 36 -15.82 -13.55 -1.82
N VAL A 37 -16.46 -12.39 -1.93
CA VAL A 37 -17.52 -11.96 -1.01
C VAL A 37 -18.82 -12.66 -1.42
N LEU A 38 -19.40 -13.43 -0.51
CA LEU A 38 -20.67 -14.18 -0.74
C LEU A 38 -21.88 -13.29 -0.46
N ASP A 39 -21.82 -12.50 0.60
CA ASP A 39 -22.86 -11.56 1.01
C ASP A 39 -22.27 -10.49 1.92
N HIS A 40 -22.91 -9.31 2.02
CA HIS A 40 -22.46 -8.24 2.89
C HIS A 40 -23.58 -7.28 3.27
N GLY A 41 -23.39 -6.59 4.40
CA GLY A 41 -24.19 -5.46 4.84
C GLY A 41 -23.32 -4.25 5.15
N ALA A 42 -23.89 -3.26 5.79
CA ALA A 42 -23.13 -2.03 6.14
C ALA A 42 -22.00 -2.26 7.15
N THR A 43 -22.13 -3.30 8.00
CA THR A 43 -21.21 -3.56 9.12
C THR A 43 -20.70 -5.01 9.16
N TRP A 44 -20.91 -5.79 8.11
CA TRP A 44 -20.47 -7.18 8.04
C TRP A 44 -20.28 -7.62 6.59
N LEU A 45 -19.42 -8.61 6.38
CA LEU A 45 -19.29 -9.36 5.14
C LEU A 45 -19.16 -10.86 5.43
N GLU A 46 -19.50 -11.69 4.45
CA GLU A 46 -19.45 -13.14 4.51
C GLU A 46 -18.61 -13.69 3.36
N GLU A 47 -17.65 -14.56 3.70
CA GLU A 47 -16.71 -15.21 2.79
C GLU A 47 -16.73 -16.72 2.99
N PRO A 48 -16.32 -17.54 1.99
CA PRO A 48 -16.11 -18.95 2.20
C PRO A 48 -14.98 -19.19 3.22
N ARG A 49 -15.14 -20.17 4.09
CA ARG A 49 -14.05 -20.65 4.94
C ARG A 49 -13.03 -21.39 4.08
N LEU A 50 -11.85 -20.82 3.95
CA LEU A 50 -10.75 -21.42 3.19
C LEU A 50 -10.03 -22.48 4.02
N ALA A 51 -9.75 -23.62 3.41
CA ALA A 51 -8.90 -24.65 4.03
C ALA A 51 -7.45 -24.24 3.92
N SER A 52 -6.76 -24.07 5.07
CA SER A 52 -5.35 -23.71 5.10
C SER A 52 -4.45 -24.93 4.99
N VAL A 53 -3.39 -24.82 4.18
CA VAL A 53 -2.32 -25.84 4.05
C VAL A 53 -0.96 -25.16 4.13
N SER A 54 0.09 -25.92 4.36
CA SER A 54 1.45 -25.40 4.26
C SER A 54 1.80 -25.11 2.78
N PRO A 55 2.38 -23.93 2.46
CA PRO A 55 2.78 -23.63 1.10
C PRO A 55 3.92 -24.53 0.63
N THR A 56 3.91 -24.83 -0.66
CA THR A 56 5.06 -25.45 -1.35
C THR A 56 5.84 -24.38 -2.12
N SER A 57 7.11 -24.67 -2.42
CA SER A 57 7.92 -23.76 -3.25
C SER A 57 7.24 -23.43 -4.59
N ARG A 58 6.60 -24.43 -5.24
CA ARG A 58 5.90 -24.26 -6.51
C ARG A 58 4.73 -23.25 -6.38
N VAL A 59 3.89 -23.44 -5.37
CA VAL A 59 2.73 -22.55 -5.14
C VAL A 59 3.19 -21.13 -4.80
N ALA A 60 4.30 -20.98 -4.05
CA ALA A 60 4.88 -19.68 -3.75
C ALA A 60 5.42 -18.97 -5.01
N GLU A 61 6.05 -19.70 -5.92
CA GLU A 61 6.49 -19.16 -7.21
C GLU A 61 5.31 -18.77 -8.12
N GLU A 62 4.27 -19.61 -8.19
CA GLU A 62 3.03 -19.32 -8.90
C GLU A 62 2.38 -18.02 -8.36
N PHE A 63 2.33 -17.89 -7.04
CA PHE A 63 1.83 -16.68 -6.39
C PHE A 63 2.65 -15.44 -6.75
N GLY A 64 3.99 -15.53 -6.73
CA GLY A 64 4.86 -14.41 -7.12
C GLY A 64 4.59 -13.92 -8.54
N ARG A 65 4.46 -14.84 -9.52
CA ARG A 65 4.12 -14.48 -10.91
C ARG A 65 2.72 -13.87 -11.02
N ALA A 66 1.73 -14.45 -10.35
CA ALA A 66 0.37 -13.96 -10.36
C ALA A 66 0.27 -12.55 -9.74
N LEU A 67 0.97 -12.30 -8.62
CA LEU A 67 1.01 -10.98 -7.98
C LEU A 67 1.55 -9.89 -8.92
N ALA A 68 2.54 -10.20 -9.77
CA ALA A 68 3.04 -9.26 -10.77
C ALA A 68 1.95 -8.83 -11.76
N HIS A 69 1.06 -9.73 -12.15
CA HIS A 69 -0.09 -9.42 -13.01
C HIS A 69 -1.17 -8.63 -12.26
N THR A 70 -1.44 -8.94 -10.99
CA THR A 70 -2.33 -8.13 -10.16
C THR A 70 -1.87 -6.68 -10.10
N HIS A 71 -0.57 -6.45 -9.85
CA HIS A 71 0.00 -5.10 -9.83
C HIS A 71 -0.11 -4.40 -11.19
N ALA A 72 0.13 -5.14 -12.29
CA ALA A 72 0.07 -4.62 -13.65
C ALA A 72 -1.36 -4.28 -14.13
N ALA A 73 -2.41 -4.81 -13.48
CA ALA A 73 -3.78 -4.39 -13.75
C ALA A 73 -4.00 -2.89 -13.45
N GLY A 74 -3.14 -2.31 -12.64
CA GLY A 74 -2.99 -0.88 -12.47
C GLY A 74 -4.09 -0.18 -11.69
N ALA A 75 -3.79 1.07 -11.34
CA ALA A 75 -4.66 2.04 -10.70
C ALA A 75 -4.43 3.42 -11.32
N SER A 76 -5.38 4.32 -11.20
CA SER A 76 -5.32 5.64 -11.84
C SER A 76 -4.19 6.52 -11.31
N HIS A 77 -3.88 6.44 -10.02
CA HIS A 77 -2.82 7.22 -9.37
C HIS A 77 -2.42 6.58 -8.02
N LEU A 78 -1.36 7.08 -7.42
CA LEU A 78 -0.94 6.71 -6.07
C LEU A 78 -2.02 7.14 -5.06
N GLY A 79 -2.47 6.22 -4.22
CA GLY A 79 -3.56 6.42 -3.27
C GLY A 79 -4.97 6.30 -3.87
N ALA A 80 -5.12 5.95 -5.16
CA ALA A 80 -6.42 5.75 -5.78
C ALA A 80 -7.26 4.71 -5.01
N PRO A 81 -8.50 5.02 -4.62
CA PRO A 81 -9.39 4.03 -4.02
C PRO A 81 -9.83 2.96 -5.03
N PRO A 82 -10.36 1.83 -4.58
CA PRO A 82 -11.11 0.92 -5.43
C PRO A 82 -12.26 1.64 -6.16
N PRO A 83 -12.57 1.28 -7.41
CA PRO A 83 -13.66 1.90 -8.17
C PRO A 83 -14.99 1.87 -7.41
N GLY A 84 -15.69 3.00 -7.39
CA GLY A 84 -16.98 3.13 -6.71
C GLY A 84 -16.90 3.32 -5.19
N PHE A 85 -15.71 3.28 -4.59
CA PHE A 85 -15.52 3.64 -3.18
C PHE A 85 -15.13 5.13 -3.07
N GLU A 86 -15.75 5.84 -2.12
CA GLU A 86 -15.50 7.25 -1.86
C GLU A 86 -15.04 7.46 -0.40
N GLY A 87 -14.09 8.36 -0.21
CA GLY A 87 -13.53 8.71 1.10
C GLY A 87 -12.29 7.91 1.47
N ASP A 88 -11.90 8.04 2.74
CA ASP A 88 -10.72 7.36 3.29
C ASP A 88 -11.03 5.89 3.62
N GLY A 89 -10.01 5.05 3.45
CA GLY A 89 -10.05 3.61 3.76
C GLY A 89 -9.52 3.30 5.15
N TRP A 90 -9.17 2.03 5.32
CA TRP A 90 -8.65 1.48 6.56
C TRP A 90 -7.51 0.50 6.26
N MET A 91 -6.46 0.53 7.09
CA MET A 91 -5.44 -0.52 7.12
C MET A 91 -5.35 -1.04 8.57
N GLY A 92 -5.82 -2.27 8.78
CA GLY A 92 -6.04 -2.77 10.13
C GLY A 92 -7.01 -1.87 10.92
N GLU A 93 -6.57 -1.29 12.04
CA GLU A 93 -7.35 -0.37 12.88
C GLU A 93 -7.09 1.11 12.57
N ALA A 94 -6.14 1.41 11.70
CA ALA A 94 -5.76 2.78 11.37
C ALA A 94 -6.54 3.29 10.15
N PRO A 95 -6.95 4.57 10.13
CA PRO A 95 -7.47 5.20 8.93
C PRO A 95 -6.37 5.30 7.87
N LEU A 96 -6.76 5.10 6.61
CA LEU A 96 -5.90 5.16 5.44
C LEU A 96 -6.38 6.25 4.49
N SER A 97 -5.57 7.26 4.26
CA SER A 97 -5.88 8.32 3.30
C SER A 97 -5.92 7.78 1.87
N LEU A 98 -7.00 8.04 1.15
CA LEU A 98 -7.22 7.69 -0.24
C LEU A 98 -7.57 8.97 -1.03
N PRO A 99 -6.58 9.79 -1.39
CA PRO A 99 -6.81 11.06 -2.06
C PRO A 99 -7.40 10.84 -3.46
N GLU A 100 -8.42 11.63 -3.82
CA GLU A 100 -9.02 11.59 -5.17
C GLU A 100 -8.02 11.95 -6.28
N ARG A 101 -6.97 12.69 -5.93
CA ARG A 101 -5.82 13.04 -6.79
C ARG A 101 -4.57 13.16 -5.93
N PRO A 102 -3.37 12.92 -6.48
CA PRO A 102 -2.12 13.12 -5.76
C PRO A 102 -2.07 14.55 -5.19
N ARG A 103 -1.91 14.69 -3.88
CA ARG A 103 -1.80 16.01 -3.22
C ARG A 103 -0.35 16.42 -3.24
N ALA A 104 -0.03 17.49 -3.98
CA ALA A 104 1.22 18.21 -3.80
C ALA A 104 1.12 19.11 -2.53
N ARG A 105 1.33 18.55 -1.34
CA ARG A 105 1.38 19.32 -0.08
C ARG A 105 2.74 19.10 0.59
N GLY A 106 3.43 20.21 0.91
CA GLY A 106 4.57 20.17 1.82
C GLY A 106 4.08 20.01 3.28
N ILE A 107 4.91 19.42 4.13
CA ILE A 107 4.65 19.14 5.57
C ILE A 107 4.19 20.39 6.36
N ALA A 108 4.49 21.59 5.88
CA ALA A 108 4.17 22.85 6.58
C ALA A 108 2.65 23.11 6.78
N GLU A 109 1.73 22.36 6.16
CA GLU A 109 0.29 22.59 6.24
C GLU A 109 -0.49 21.63 7.15
N VAL A 110 0.15 20.68 7.79
CA VAL A 110 -0.53 19.65 8.63
C VAL A 110 -0.91 20.14 10.04
N GLY A 111 -0.69 21.41 10.36
CA GLY A 111 -0.85 21.92 11.73
C GLY A 111 -1.92 22.96 12.03
N GLN A 112 -2.62 23.55 11.07
CA GLN A 112 -3.57 24.63 11.37
C GLN A 112 -4.84 24.60 10.50
N GLY A 113 -5.95 24.23 11.12
CA GLY A 113 -7.30 24.47 10.60
C GLY A 113 -7.68 25.96 10.69
N GLY A 114 -7.44 26.73 9.63
CA GLY A 114 -7.86 28.12 9.49
C GLY A 114 -8.26 28.44 8.05
N PRO A 115 -9.12 29.46 7.78
CA PRO A 115 -9.68 29.74 6.46
C PRO A 115 -8.61 30.23 5.47
N ARG A 116 -8.72 29.77 4.21
CA ARG A 116 -7.82 30.06 3.09
C ARG A 116 -7.80 31.56 2.73
N PRO A 117 -6.64 32.14 2.38
CA PRO A 117 -6.60 33.34 1.57
C PRO A 117 -6.53 32.99 0.07
N ASP A 118 -7.54 33.45 -0.67
CA ASP A 118 -7.48 33.61 -2.12
C ASP A 118 -6.42 34.65 -2.48
N HIS A 119 -5.34 34.24 -3.17
CA HIS A 119 -4.53 35.04 -4.10
C HIS A 119 -3.22 34.33 -4.43
N ALA A 120 -3.21 33.48 -5.47
CA ALA A 120 -2.01 32.99 -6.12
C ALA A 120 -1.58 33.93 -7.25
N ARG A 121 -0.34 34.37 -7.28
CA ARG A 121 0.23 35.24 -8.34
C ARG A 121 0.51 34.43 -9.61
N PRO A 122 0.31 35.02 -10.83
CA PRO A 122 0.62 34.35 -12.10
C PRO A 122 2.14 34.28 -12.30
N GLY A 123 2.71 33.09 -12.33
CA GLY A 123 4.13 32.85 -12.61
C GLY A 123 4.71 31.53 -12.09
N GLU A 124 4.05 30.90 -11.10
CA GLU A 124 4.60 29.68 -10.45
C GLU A 124 3.97 28.35 -10.93
N ARG A 125 3.35 28.33 -12.10
CA ARG A 125 2.61 27.14 -12.59
C ARG A 125 3.46 25.98 -13.12
N ALA A 126 4.77 26.13 -13.28
CA ALA A 126 5.60 25.11 -13.94
C ALA A 126 6.17 24.03 -12.98
N THR A 127 6.14 24.26 -11.66
CA THR A 127 6.74 23.33 -10.67
C THR A 127 5.72 22.48 -9.91
N ALA A 128 4.44 22.79 -9.95
CA ALA A 128 3.40 22.06 -9.22
C ALA A 128 2.95 20.75 -9.91
N SER A 129 3.08 20.65 -11.24
CA SER A 129 2.66 19.48 -12.02
C SER A 129 3.57 18.26 -11.83
N SER A 130 4.87 18.47 -11.61
CA SER A 130 5.83 17.37 -11.45
C SER A 130 5.88 16.77 -10.05
N ARG A 131 5.41 17.49 -9.02
CA ARG A 131 5.37 16.98 -7.63
C ARG A 131 4.17 16.07 -7.35
N GLY A 132 3.09 16.15 -8.11
CA GLY A 132 1.90 15.31 -7.97
C GLY A 132 2.13 13.85 -8.34
N ASP A 133 3.15 13.56 -9.14
CA ASP A 133 3.47 12.21 -9.63
C ASP A 133 4.65 11.55 -8.88
N SER A 134 5.30 12.26 -7.94
CA SER A 134 6.39 11.71 -7.13
C SER A 134 5.87 10.70 -6.11
N TRP A 135 6.41 9.47 -6.18
CA TRP A 135 6.13 8.45 -5.19
C TRP A 135 6.59 8.89 -3.80
N GLY A 136 7.77 9.48 -3.70
CA GLY A 136 8.33 9.92 -2.42
C GLY A 136 7.46 10.99 -1.76
N ALA A 137 7.00 11.99 -2.51
CA ALA A 137 6.10 13.01 -1.97
C ALA A 137 4.77 12.41 -1.49
N PHE A 138 4.16 11.53 -2.27
CA PHE A 138 2.97 10.78 -1.84
C PHE A 138 3.24 9.95 -0.59
N TYR A 139 4.35 9.21 -0.57
CA TYR A 139 4.69 8.31 0.53
C TYR A 139 4.94 9.06 1.83
N ALA A 140 5.65 10.19 1.78
CA ALA A 140 5.86 11.07 2.92
C ALA A 140 4.54 11.62 3.47
N CYS A 141 3.73 12.24 2.60
CA CYS A 141 2.53 12.98 3.02
C CYS A 141 1.35 12.08 3.40
N GLU A 142 1.16 10.95 2.71
CA GLU A 142 -0.04 10.12 2.85
C GLU A 142 0.23 8.79 3.58
N ARG A 143 1.50 8.37 3.70
CA ARG A 143 1.86 7.06 4.26
C ARG A 143 2.76 7.11 5.49
N ILE A 144 3.43 8.24 5.76
CA ILE A 144 4.28 8.42 6.94
C ILE A 144 3.74 9.50 7.86
N ALA A 145 3.61 10.73 7.38
CA ALA A 145 3.24 11.88 8.20
C ALA A 145 1.94 11.74 9.01
N PRO A 146 0.85 11.11 8.48
CA PRO A 146 -0.41 10.96 9.22
C PRO A 146 -0.26 10.15 10.53
N TYR A 147 0.76 9.33 10.65
CA TYR A 147 0.96 8.43 11.78
C TYR A 147 2.01 8.94 12.79
N VAL A 148 2.56 10.15 12.57
CA VAL A 148 3.55 10.77 13.48
C VAL A 148 2.83 11.48 14.62
N GLY A 149 2.52 10.74 15.70
CA GLY A 149 1.81 11.27 16.87
C GLY A 149 2.73 11.68 18.02
N ASP A 150 2.40 12.79 18.70
CA ASP A 150 3.15 13.30 19.86
C ASP A 150 3.24 12.33 21.03
N ARG A 151 2.25 11.45 21.18
CA ARG A 151 2.20 10.46 22.27
C ARG A 151 3.10 9.26 22.00
N THR A 152 3.37 8.97 20.73
CA THR A 152 4.15 7.80 20.32
C THR A 152 5.62 8.13 20.13
N PHE A 153 5.95 9.30 19.58
CA PHE A 153 7.32 9.68 19.25
C PHE A 153 7.81 10.84 20.10
N THR A 154 9.06 10.79 20.55
CA THR A 154 9.75 11.92 21.15
C THR A 154 10.04 13.00 20.10
N ALA A 155 10.37 14.21 20.54
CA ALA A 155 10.74 15.31 19.63
C ALA A 155 11.92 14.94 18.71
N ALA A 156 12.93 14.25 19.24
CA ALA A 156 14.10 13.82 18.45
C ALA A 156 13.74 12.73 17.42
N GLU A 157 12.85 11.80 17.76
CA GLU A 157 12.35 10.77 16.84
C GLU A 157 11.53 11.40 15.72
N ARG A 158 10.64 12.36 16.03
CA ARG A 158 9.87 13.11 15.03
C ARG A 158 10.78 13.88 14.08
N ALA A 159 11.78 14.60 14.61
CA ALA A 159 12.74 15.33 13.76
C ALA A 159 13.50 14.40 12.79
N LEU A 160 13.77 13.16 13.18
CA LEU A 160 14.38 12.18 12.28
C LEU A 160 13.41 11.72 11.19
N ILE A 161 12.13 11.48 11.54
CA ILE A 161 11.09 11.13 10.55
C ILE A 161 10.86 12.29 9.59
N GLU A 162 10.82 13.53 10.07
CA GLU A 162 10.69 14.73 9.26
C GLU A 162 11.81 14.84 8.21
N LYS A 163 13.07 14.59 8.60
CA LYS A 163 14.19 14.55 7.63
C LYS A 163 14.02 13.46 6.57
N LEU A 164 13.50 12.28 6.94
CA LEU A 164 13.17 11.23 5.96
C LEU A 164 12.09 11.73 5.01
N CYS A 165 11.03 12.35 5.52
CA CYS A 165 9.95 12.91 4.70
C CYS A 165 10.47 14.00 3.75
N GLU A 166 11.31 14.94 4.22
CA GLU A 166 11.94 15.96 3.37
C GLU A 166 12.75 15.32 2.23
N ARG A 167 13.49 14.26 2.53
CA ARG A 167 14.27 13.55 1.52
C ARG A 167 13.38 12.81 0.50
N LEU A 168 12.26 12.21 0.94
CA LEU A 168 11.25 11.62 0.08
C LEU A 168 10.61 12.69 -0.82
N GLU A 169 10.18 13.82 -0.24
CA GLU A 169 9.56 14.93 -0.98
C GLU A 169 10.51 15.58 -2.01
N SER A 170 11.82 15.53 -1.79
CA SER A 170 12.80 16.01 -2.77
C SER A 170 12.87 15.14 -4.04
N GLY A 171 12.24 13.96 -4.05
CA GLY A 171 12.31 13.00 -5.14
C GLY A 171 13.62 12.21 -5.21
N THR A 172 14.56 12.42 -4.27
CA THR A 172 15.87 11.74 -4.26
C THR A 172 15.74 10.23 -4.11
N LEU A 173 14.65 9.77 -3.51
CA LEU A 173 14.32 8.36 -3.28
C LEU A 173 13.28 7.81 -4.26
N ASP A 174 12.85 8.60 -5.25
CA ASP A 174 11.91 8.15 -6.27
C ASP A 174 12.53 7.07 -7.16
N HIS A 175 11.72 6.13 -7.54
CA HIS A 175 12.10 5.00 -8.39
C HIS A 175 10.90 4.50 -9.19
N GLY A 176 11.17 3.80 -10.28
CA GLY A 176 10.13 3.28 -11.18
C GLY A 176 9.41 2.06 -10.62
N GLN A 177 8.21 1.85 -11.10
CA GLN A 177 7.43 0.64 -10.88
C GLN A 177 8.10 -0.58 -11.56
N PRO A 178 7.77 -1.82 -11.16
CA PRO A 178 8.20 -3.01 -11.89
C PRO A 178 7.73 -2.99 -13.35
N ARG A 179 8.47 -3.69 -14.21
CA ARG A 179 8.35 -3.59 -15.67
C ARG A 179 6.92 -3.73 -16.19
N LEU A 180 6.14 -4.73 -15.76
CA LEU A 180 4.77 -4.91 -16.25
C LEU A 180 3.87 -3.73 -15.93
N VAL A 181 4.05 -3.10 -14.75
CA VAL A 181 3.30 -1.89 -14.36
C VAL A 181 3.70 -0.72 -15.25
N GLU A 182 5.00 -0.50 -15.52
CA GLU A 182 5.46 0.56 -16.43
C GLU A 182 4.97 0.34 -17.87
N GLU A 183 4.93 -0.91 -18.32
CA GLU A 183 4.34 -1.25 -19.62
C GLU A 183 2.83 -0.96 -19.65
N ALA A 184 2.09 -1.27 -18.57
CA ALA A 184 0.67 -0.94 -18.47
C ALA A 184 0.45 0.58 -18.48
N LYS A 185 1.23 1.36 -17.74
CA LYS A 185 1.20 2.83 -17.73
C LYS A 185 1.48 3.40 -19.14
N SER A 186 2.40 2.82 -19.87
CA SER A 186 2.73 3.28 -21.23
C SER A 186 1.64 2.99 -22.26
N ARG A 187 0.85 1.92 -22.05
CA ARG A 187 -0.22 1.50 -22.97
C ARG A 187 -1.57 2.13 -22.67
N GLN A 188 -1.81 2.52 -21.42
CA GLN A 188 -3.10 2.99 -20.94
C GLN A 188 -2.96 4.28 -20.13
N SER A 189 -3.48 5.39 -20.66
CA SER A 189 -3.37 6.73 -20.04
C SER A 189 -4.11 6.87 -18.70
N ASN A 190 -4.99 5.94 -18.37
CA ASN A 190 -5.71 5.91 -17.11
C ASN A 190 -4.98 5.12 -16.00
N ILE A 191 -3.79 4.57 -16.28
CA ILE A 191 -2.94 3.89 -15.30
C ILE A 191 -1.78 4.80 -14.91
N GLY A 192 -1.66 5.13 -13.62
CA GLY A 192 -0.58 5.92 -13.04
C GLY A 192 0.19 5.20 -11.92
N ALA A 193 -0.38 4.11 -11.38
CA ALA A 193 0.17 3.35 -10.26
C ALA A 193 -0.12 1.84 -10.40
N ALA A 194 0.50 1.01 -9.56
CA ALA A 194 0.14 -0.41 -9.43
C ALA A 194 -1.19 -0.58 -8.71
N ARG A 195 -1.95 -1.63 -9.01
CA ARG A 195 -3.06 -2.10 -8.20
C ARG A 195 -2.49 -2.93 -7.06
N THR A 196 -2.45 -2.38 -5.85
CA THR A 196 -1.87 -3.04 -4.70
C THR A 196 -2.92 -3.62 -3.75
N HIS A 197 -2.55 -4.70 -3.07
CA HIS A 197 -3.32 -5.22 -1.94
C HIS A 197 -3.32 -4.22 -0.77
N GLY A 198 -2.20 -3.52 -0.58
CA GLY A 198 -2.02 -2.43 0.38
C GLY A 198 -1.74 -2.86 1.81
N ASP A 199 -2.11 -4.08 2.20
CA ASP A 199 -1.80 -4.70 3.50
C ASP A 199 -1.33 -6.16 3.31
N LEU A 200 -0.34 -6.38 2.42
CA LEU A 200 0.09 -7.70 2.01
C LEU A 200 1.17 -8.29 2.94
N TRP A 201 0.90 -8.40 4.23
CA TRP A 201 1.74 -9.24 5.07
C TRP A 201 1.34 -10.72 4.95
N SER A 202 2.20 -11.63 5.38
CA SER A 202 2.02 -13.08 5.13
C SER A 202 0.71 -13.66 5.69
N GLY A 203 0.11 -13.03 6.71
CA GLY A 203 -1.19 -13.44 7.26
C GLY A 203 -2.38 -13.16 6.35
N ASN A 204 -2.23 -12.25 5.38
CA ASN A 204 -3.26 -11.92 4.39
C ASN A 204 -3.09 -12.72 3.08
N VAL A 205 -2.24 -13.76 3.09
CA VAL A 205 -2.09 -14.75 2.02
C VAL A 205 -2.50 -16.11 2.55
N MET A 206 -3.69 -16.58 2.19
CA MET A 206 -4.18 -17.91 2.55
C MET A 206 -3.64 -18.95 1.57
N TRP A 207 -2.81 -19.87 2.07
CA TRP A 207 -2.31 -21.01 1.32
C TRP A 207 -3.37 -22.12 1.34
N THR A 208 -3.94 -22.45 0.20
CA THR A 208 -5.02 -23.44 0.06
C THR A 208 -4.57 -24.59 -0.85
N PRO A 209 -5.30 -25.72 -0.87
CA PRO A 209 -5.07 -26.79 -1.86
C PRO A 209 -5.12 -26.30 -3.32
N GLY A 210 -5.87 -25.22 -3.60
CA GLY A 210 -6.00 -24.61 -4.92
C GLY A 210 -4.94 -23.54 -5.24
N GLY A 211 -4.06 -23.18 -4.29
CA GLY A 211 -3.07 -22.11 -4.48
C GLY A 211 -3.16 -21.04 -3.40
N ALA A 212 -2.46 -19.92 -3.61
CA ALA A 212 -2.52 -18.77 -2.73
C ALA A 212 -3.77 -17.92 -3.03
N VAL A 213 -4.44 -17.46 -1.98
CA VAL A 213 -5.65 -16.62 -2.05
C VAL A 213 -5.45 -15.39 -1.19
N LEU A 214 -5.65 -14.19 -1.74
CA LEU A 214 -5.60 -12.92 -1.04
C LEU A 214 -6.86 -12.70 -0.21
N ILE A 215 -6.68 -12.19 1.01
CA ILE A 215 -7.76 -11.85 1.95
C ILE A 215 -7.46 -10.51 2.63
N ASP A 216 -8.46 -9.84 3.23
CA ASP A 216 -8.32 -8.65 4.09
C ASP A 216 -7.52 -7.48 3.47
N PRO A 217 -7.83 -7.02 2.27
CA PRO A 217 -7.04 -5.99 1.62
C PRO A 217 -7.31 -4.59 2.20
N ALA A 218 -6.26 -3.75 2.10
CA ALA A 218 -6.35 -2.28 2.13
C ALA A 218 -6.10 -1.74 0.72
N ALA A 219 -6.90 -2.20 -0.26
CA ALA A 219 -6.63 -2.06 -1.68
C ALA A 219 -6.60 -0.62 -2.14
N GLN A 220 -5.55 -0.27 -2.87
CA GLN A 220 -5.30 1.09 -3.33
C GLN A 220 -4.35 1.13 -4.52
N GLY A 221 -4.28 2.27 -5.19
CA GLY A 221 -3.17 2.55 -6.09
C GLY A 221 -1.88 2.73 -5.29
N GLY A 222 -0.82 1.97 -5.60
CA GLY A 222 0.41 2.01 -4.83
C GLY A 222 1.66 1.78 -5.66
N HIS A 223 2.80 1.65 -4.99
CA HIS A 223 4.01 1.10 -5.59
C HIS A 223 4.07 -0.39 -5.30
N ALA A 224 4.24 -1.20 -6.33
CA ALA A 224 4.24 -2.67 -6.22
C ALA A 224 5.27 -3.21 -5.22
N GLU A 225 6.44 -2.55 -5.08
CA GLU A 225 7.45 -2.93 -4.07
C GLU A 225 6.90 -2.82 -2.63
N GLY A 226 5.85 -2.02 -2.40
CA GLY A 226 5.19 -1.90 -1.09
C GLY A 226 4.58 -3.23 -0.62
N ASP A 227 3.83 -3.90 -1.49
CA ASP A 227 3.27 -5.22 -1.18
C ASP A 227 4.35 -6.29 -1.02
N LEU A 228 5.38 -6.26 -1.89
CA LEU A 228 6.51 -7.19 -1.79
C LEU A 228 7.29 -7.02 -0.48
N ALA A 229 7.47 -5.79 -0.03
CA ALA A 229 8.14 -5.48 1.23
C ALA A 229 7.29 -5.87 2.45
N ALA A 230 5.97 -5.67 2.37
CA ALA A 230 5.04 -6.02 3.44
C ALA A 230 5.04 -7.52 3.76
N LEU A 231 5.17 -8.40 2.75
CA LEU A 231 5.28 -9.86 2.94
C LEU A 231 6.39 -10.25 3.93
N ALA A 232 7.49 -9.50 3.99
CA ALA A 232 8.63 -9.82 4.83
C ALA A 232 8.52 -9.35 6.28
N VAL A 233 7.62 -8.41 6.60
CA VAL A 233 7.59 -7.69 7.90
C VAL A 233 7.48 -8.63 9.09
N PHE A 234 6.64 -9.67 8.99
CA PHE A 234 6.46 -10.65 10.07
C PHE A 234 6.93 -12.05 9.67
N GLY A 235 7.75 -12.13 8.61
CA GLY A 235 8.19 -13.38 8.00
C GLY A 235 7.15 -13.95 7.04
N CYS A 236 7.63 -14.53 5.94
CA CYS A 236 6.79 -15.16 4.92
C CYS A 236 7.44 -16.47 4.45
N PRO A 237 6.71 -17.60 4.47
CA PRO A 237 7.22 -18.85 3.91
C PRO A 237 7.60 -18.67 2.44
N HIS A 238 8.78 -19.17 2.07
CA HIS A 238 9.29 -19.11 0.70
C HIS A 238 9.45 -17.70 0.11
N TYR A 239 9.63 -16.66 0.94
CA TYR A 239 9.70 -15.26 0.53
C TYR A 239 10.64 -15.02 -0.67
N GLU A 240 11.88 -15.52 -0.62
CA GLU A 240 12.84 -15.34 -1.71
C GLU A 240 12.39 -16.02 -3.02
N ARG A 241 11.60 -17.09 -2.95
CA ARG A 241 11.04 -17.73 -4.15
C ARG A 241 9.89 -16.90 -4.74
N ILE A 242 9.06 -16.32 -3.88
CA ILE A 242 8.01 -15.38 -4.31
C ILE A 242 8.66 -14.21 -5.06
N LEU A 243 9.67 -13.58 -4.46
CA LEU A 243 10.39 -12.46 -5.05
C LEU A 243 11.10 -12.82 -6.36
N ALA A 244 11.75 -13.98 -6.42
CA ALA A 244 12.42 -14.44 -7.63
C ALA A 244 11.43 -14.65 -8.77
N ALA A 245 10.31 -15.31 -8.50
CA ALA A 245 9.26 -15.56 -9.50
C ALA A 245 8.52 -14.27 -9.90
N TYR A 246 8.31 -13.34 -8.97
CA TYR A 246 7.81 -12.00 -9.29
C TYR A 246 8.77 -11.27 -10.23
N ASN A 247 10.07 -11.22 -9.88
CA ASN A 247 11.09 -10.52 -10.68
C ASN A 247 11.32 -11.18 -12.05
N GLU A 248 11.10 -12.49 -12.18
CA GLU A 248 11.08 -13.18 -13.46
C GLU A 248 9.93 -12.69 -14.36
N ALA A 249 8.72 -12.59 -13.81
CA ALA A 249 7.52 -12.15 -14.52
C ALA A 249 7.53 -10.64 -14.81
N SER A 250 7.97 -9.84 -13.85
CA SER A 250 8.00 -8.38 -13.90
C SER A 250 9.29 -7.86 -13.26
N PRO A 251 10.38 -7.69 -14.03
CA PRO A 251 11.63 -7.19 -13.50
C PRO A 251 11.48 -5.94 -12.63
N LEU A 252 12.05 -6.03 -11.43
CA LEU A 252 12.13 -4.96 -10.46
C LEU A 252 13.27 -3.99 -10.83
N GLY A 253 13.11 -2.72 -10.53
CA GLY A 253 14.14 -1.71 -10.79
C GLY A 253 15.42 -1.96 -9.96
N ASP A 254 16.56 -1.51 -10.46
CA ASP A 254 17.85 -1.63 -9.76
C ASP A 254 17.75 -1.07 -8.34
N GLY A 255 18.40 -1.73 -7.37
CA GLY A 255 18.40 -1.33 -5.97
C GLY A 255 17.11 -1.67 -5.19
N TRP A 256 16.20 -2.47 -5.74
CA TRP A 256 14.96 -2.82 -5.06
C TRP A 256 15.16 -3.52 -3.71
N ARG A 257 16.22 -4.33 -3.57
CA ARG A 257 16.51 -5.01 -2.29
C ARG A 257 16.90 -4.02 -1.19
N GLU A 258 17.61 -2.96 -1.54
CA GLU A 258 17.98 -1.88 -0.65
C GLU A 258 16.77 -1.04 -0.22
N ARG A 259 15.70 -1.02 -1.03
CA ARG A 259 14.46 -0.27 -0.76
C ARG A 259 13.42 -1.04 0.05
N ILE A 260 13.57 -2.35 0.26
CA ILE A 260 12.60 -3.16 1.03
C ILE A 260 12.27 -2.49 2.36
N ALA A 261 13.27 -2.11 3.16
CA ALA A 261 13.03 -1.48 4.45
C ALA A 261 12.33 -0.11 4.31
N LEU A 262 12.61 0.67 3.25
CA LEU A 262 11.91 1.93 3.00
C LEU A 262 10.42 1.70 2.75
N HIS A 263 10.06 0.72 1.94
CA HIS A 263 8.67 0.36 1.68
C HIS A 263 7.94 -0.25 2.89
N GLN A 264 8.66 -0.86 3.84
CA GLN A 264 8.10 -1.32 5.10
C GLN A 264 7.74 -0.17 6.06
N MET A 265 8.30 1.04 5.85
CA MET A 265 8.07 2.17 6.77
C MET A 265 6.59 2.45 7.00
N HIS A 266 5.73 2.37 5.97
CA HIS A 266 4.28 2.61 6.12
C HIS A 266 3.63 1.64 7.11
N ILE A 267 3.81 0.34 6.93
CA ILE A 267 3.20 -0.66 7.83
C ILE A 267 3.75 -0.52 9.25
N ILE A 268 5.04 -0.21 9.41
CA ILE A 268 5.66 0.02 10.72
C ILE A 268 5.11 1.30 11.37
N MET A 269 4.89 2.38 10.61
CA MET A 269 4.27 3.61 11.14
C MET A 269 2.83 3.37 11.62
N ILE A 270 2.05 2.58 10.89
CA ILE A 270 0.71 2.15 11.33
C ILE A 270 0.81 1.37 12.64
N HIS A 271 1.74 0.43 12.74
CA HIS A 271 1.96 -0.33 13.99
C HIS A 271 2.39 0.59 15.15
N CYS A 272 3.19 1.61 14.90
CA CYS A 272 3.49 2.64 15.91
C CYS A 272 2.23 3.39 16.36
N ALA A 273 1.33 3.72 15.44
CA ALA A 273 0.09 4.43 15.76
C ALA A 273 -0.90 3.56 16.56
N VAL A 274 -1.03 2.27 16.22
CA VAL A 274 -1.99 1.34 16.82
C VAL A 274 -1.45 0.73 18.12
N PHE A 275 -0.19 0.27 18.11
CA PHE A 275 0.41 -0.50 19.21
C PHE A 275 1.45 0.30 20.03
N GLY A 276 1.64 1.59 19.70
CA GLY A 276 2.51 2.48 20.43
C GLY A 276 3.99 2.21 20.26
N ARG A 277 4.78 2.44 21.31
CA ARG A 277 6.24 2.53 21.25
C ARG A 277 6.99 1.23 20.91
N SER A 278 6.34 0.08 20.93
CA SER A 278 6.99 -1.22 20.67
C SER A 278 7.61 -1.31 19.26
N TYR A 279 7.07 -0.59 18.28
CA TYR A 279 7.58 -0.55 16.89
C TYR A 279 8.46 0.67 16.58
N VAL A 280 8.57 1.63 17.51
CA VAL A 280 9.41 2.84 17.30
C VAL A 280 10.88 2.52 17.03
N PRO A 281 11.54 1.56 17.72
CA PRO A 281 12.93 1.22 17.40
C PRO A 281 13.13 0.83 15.94
N GLU A 282 12.21 0.08 15.35
CA GLU A 282 12.26 -0.35 13.95
C GLU A 282 12.02 0.83 13.01
N ALA A 283 11.00 1.66 13.25
CA ALA A 283 10.78 2.90 12.49
C ALA A 283 12.02 3.79 12.49
N MET A 284 12.69 3.93 13.64
CA MET A 284 13.92 4.70 13.76
C MET A 284 15.12 4.07 13.04
N ALA A 285 15.22 2.75 13.02
CA ALA A 285 16.25 2.04 12.27
C ALA A 285 16.09 2.28 10.76
N ILE A 286 14.86 2.19 10.25
CA ILE A 286 14.53 2.51 8.86
C ILE A 286 14.87 3.99 8.57
N ALA A 287 14.37 4.93 9.38
CA ALA A 287 14.60 6.35 9.14
C ALA A 287 16.08 6.68 9.06
N ARG A 288 16.93 6.16 9.97
CA ARG A 288 18.41 6.40 9.94
C ARG A 288 19.08 5.87 8.69
N ARG A 289 18.55 4.81 8.08
CA ARG A 289 19.14 4.22 6.88
C ARG A 289 18.99 5.10 5.64
N TYR A 290 17.93 5.91 5.61
CA TYR A 290 17.56 6.68 4.41
C TYR A 290 17.63 8.21 4.58
N VAL A 291 18.18 8.70 5.68
CA VAL A 291 18.44 10.15 5.93
C VAL A 291 19.85 10.56 5.53
#